data_59ff26a7e85a6fc044c7751422d354b8
#
_entry.id   59ff26a7e85a6fc044c7751422d354b8
#
_cell.length_a   1.000
_cell.length_b   1.000
_cell.length_c   1.000
_cell.angle_alpha   90.00
_cell.angle_beta   90.00
_cell.angle_gamma   90.00
#
_symmetry.space_group_name_H-M   'P 1'
#
loop_
_entity.id
_entity.type
_entity.pdbx_description
1 polymer ?
#
loop_
_entity_poly.entity_id
_entity_poly.type
_entity_poly.pdbx_seq_one_letter_code
_entity_poly.pdbx_strand_id
1 'polypeptide(L)'
;MTRTIVESKTKTAIIGFDQPFCVIGERINPTGRKILAEELERGDFSRVEADAIAQVAAGANILDVNSGAVFSNKMAEDPRYADNNFVEPMLMPEMIKRVQAVTDCPICIDSSVPGALENGLAACEGRPLLNSVTGEEERLELGLPLVKKYNVPVVAISNDDTGISEDPDVRFAVAKKIVERAADFGIPAYDIVVDPLVMPIGAMATAGHQVFTLVRRLREELGVNTTCGASNISFGLPNRHGINNAFLPMAMGAGMTSAIMNPVALPVSPAKVAEKRAELAALGLVLPEDMDDEALVQLFGMGSTLPRPGKEMEAIRAANFLFDRDPHGGDWIKFNKVAPKAGQEGRGRAGRTGGRRRG
;
A
#
# COMPACT_ATOMS: atom_id res chain seq x y z
N MET A 1 3.75 16.74 20.62
CA MET A 1 3.19 16.22 19.35
C MET A 1 3.61 14.77 19.23
N THR A 2 2.72 13.92 18.76
CA THR A 2 2.95 12.47 18.63
C THR A 2 3.93 12.20 17.50
N ARG A 3 5.02 11.51 17.78
CA ARG A 3 6.03 11.10 16.81
C ARG A 3 6.34 9.63 16.98
N THR A 4 6.07 8.83 15.97
CA THR A 4 6.45 7.42 15.89
C THR A 4 7.81 7.33 15.23
N ILE A 5 8.77 6.70 15.91
CA ILE A 5 10.16 6.59 15.45
C ILE A 5 10.40 5.17 14.94
N VAL A 6 10.84 5.06 13.68
CA VAL A 6 11.24 3.81 13.03
C VAL A 6 12.71 3.95 12.62
N GLU A 7 13.56 3.00 12.99
CA GLU A 7 15.00 3.12 12.81
C GLU A 7 15.60 1.92 12.09
N SER A 8 16.53 2.20 11.22
CA SER A 8 17.54 1.24 10.78
C SER A 8 18.77 1.33 11.67
N LYS A 9 19.87 0.74 11.26
CA LYS A 9 21.16 0.86 11.93
C LYS A 9 21.71 2.30 11.94
N THR A 10 21.42 3.08 10.89
CA THR A 10 22.05 4.41 10.69
C THR A 10 21.04 5.52 10.37
N LYS A 11 19.79 5.19 10.01
CA LYS A 11 18.76 6.15 9.63
C LYS A 11 17.53 6.07 10.52
N THR A 12 16.87 7.21 10.67
CA THR A 12 15.63 7.35 11.41
C THR A 12 14.55 7.91 10.49
N ALA A 13 13.42 7.25 10.41
CA ALA A 13 12.18 7.77 9.85
C ALA A 13 11.23 8.15 10.98
N ILE A 14 10.57 9.29 10.85
CA ILE A 14 9.63 9.80 11.86
C ILE A 14 8.26 9.98 11.22
N ILE A 15 7.26 9.29 11.75
CA ILE A 15 5.86 9.49 11.39
C ILE A 15 5.26 10.47 12.41
N GLY A 16 4.73 11.60 11.96
CA GLY A 16 4.21 12.61 12.88
C GLY A 16 3.49 13.76 12.18
N PHE A 17 2.62 14.46 12.92
CA PHE A 17 1.81 15.56 12.38
C PHE A 17 2.63 16.81 12.03
N ASP A 18 3.82 16.92 12.58
CA ASP A 18 4.77 18.02 12.36
C ASP A 18 5.95 17.61 11.48
N GLN A 19 5.84 16.45 10.83
CA GLN A 19 6.85 15.87 9.96
C GLN A 19 6.36 15.84 8.50
N PRO A 20 7.27 15.78 7.52
CA PRO A 20 6.90 15.43 6.16
C PRO A 20 6.12 14.11 6.12
N PHE A 21 5.20 13.98 5.15
CA PHE A 21 4.45 12.75 4.96
C PHE A 21 5.39 11.56 4.74
N CYS A 22 5.20 10.49 5.52
CA CYS A 22 6.08 9.34 5.49
C CYS A 22 5.59 8.31 4.46
N VAL A 23 6.42 8.02 3.46
CA VAL A 23 6.15 7.03 2.43
C VAL A 23 6.73 5.68 2.85
N ILE A 24 5.86 4.66 2.96
CA ILE A 24 6.23 3.27 3.21
C ILE A 24 6.10 2.52 1.89
N GLY A 25 7.23 2.03 1.36
CA GLY A 25 7.30 1.41 0.03
C GLY A 25 6.76 -0.01 0.01
N GLU A 26 5.74 -0.31 -0.82
CA GLU A 26 4.96 -1.57 -0.84
C GLU A 26 5.48 -2.65 -1.79
N ARG A 27 6.63 -2.45 -2.49
CA ARG A 27 7.01 -3.32 -3.60
C ARG A 27 7.56 -4.69 -3.19
N ILE A 28 8.07 -4.83 -1.97
CA ILE A 28 8.64 -6.10 -1.47
C ILE A 28 7.51 -6.93 -0.85
N ASN A 29 6.56 -7.33 -1.71
CA ASN A 29 5.41 -8.14 -1.35
C ASN A 29 5.08 -9.08 -2.53
N PRO A 30 5.15 -10.42 -2.36
CA PRO A 30 4.88 -11.38 -3.42
C PRO A 30 3.39 -11.50 -3.78
N THR A 31 2.48 -11.02 -2.92
CA THR A 31 1.04 -11.06 -3.18
C THR A 31 0.68 -10.32 -4.46
N GLY A 32 0.09 -11.02 -5.43
CA GLY A 32 -0.24 -10.48 -6.75
C GLY A 32 0.96 -10.22 -7.67
N ARG A 33 2.18 -10.57 -7.25
CA ARG A 33 3.43 -10.43 -8.02
C ARG A 33 4.04 -11.79 -8.35
N LYS A 34 3.43 -12.49 -9.32
CA LYS A 34 3.79 -13.86 -9.70
C LYS A 34 5.31 -14.07 -9.90
N ILE A 35 5.98 -13.16 -10.60
CA ILE A 35 7.42 -13.29 -10.87
C ILE A 35 8.23 -13.23 -9.57
N LEU A 36 7.91 -12.31 -8.65
CA LEU A 36 8.59 -12.22 -7.35
C LEU A 36 8.35 -13.50 -6.53
N ALA A 37 7.12 -14.01 -6.50
CA ALA A 37 6.79 -15.26 -5.82
C ALA A 37 7.62 -16.44 -6.36
N GLU A 38 7.68 -16.60 -7.69
CA GLU A 38 8.47 -17.65 -8.35
C GLU A 38 9.98 -17.52 -8.11
N GLU A 39 10.51 -16.31 -8.00
CA GLU A 39 11.91 -16.04 -7.66
C GLU A 39 12.22 -16.43 -6.22
N LEU A 40 11.37 -16.02 -5.27
CA LEU A 40 11.51 -16.39 -3.85
C LEU A 40 11.47 -17.90 -3.64
N GLU A 41 10.61 -18.62 -4.37
CA GLU A 41 10.56 -20.10 -4.35
C GLU A 41 11.88 -20.75 -4.74
N ARG A 42 12.62 -20.15 -5.67
CA ARG A 42 13.93 -20.65 -6.11
C ARG A 42 15.08 -20.15 -5.24
N GLY A 43 14.79 -19.36 -4.19
CA GLY A 43 15.81 -18.71 -3.37
C GLY A 43 16.52 -17.56 -4.07
N ASP A 44 15.90 -16.97 -5.10
CA ASP A 44 16.42 -15.80 -5.80
C ASP A 44 15.83 -14.52 -5.21
N PHE A 45 16.65 -13.75 -4.52
CA PHE A 45 16.28 -12.50 -3.87
C PHE A 45 16.68 -11.26 -4.67
N SER A 46 17.18 -11.40 -5.90
CA SER A 46 17.69 -10.28 -6.72
C SER A 46 16.62 -9.20 -6.92
N ARG A 47 15.35 -9.59 -7.08
CA ARG A 47 14.24 -8.65 -7.22
C ARG A 47 13.88 -7.95 -5.91
N VAL A 48 14.01 -8.63 -4.77
CA VAL A 48 13.84 -8.00 -3.45
C VAL A 48 14.86 -6.88 -3.28
N GLU A 49 16.13 -7.16 -3.60
CA GLU A 49 17.22 -6.19 -3.52
C GLU A 49 17.02 -5.02 -4.51
N ALA A 50 16.66 -5.33 -5.76
CA ALA A 50 16.38 -4.30 -6.78
C ALA A 50 15.18 -3.42 -6.41
N ASP A 51 14.08 -3.99 -5.93
CA ASP A 51 12.90 -3.25 -5.47
C ASP A 51 13.23 -2.38 -4.24
N ALA A 52 14.08 -2.85 -3.32
CA ALA A 52 14.52 -2.07 -2.17
C ALA A 52 15.28 -0.81 -2.62
N ILE A 53 16.29 -0.97 -3.48
CA ILE A 53 17.09 0.13 -4.02
C ILE A 53 16.21 1.13 -4.78
N ALA A 54 15.33 0.63 -5.68
CA ALA A 54 14.46 1.47 -6.50
C ALA A 54 13.48 2.31 -5.66
N GLN A 55 12.89 1.72 -4.62
CA GLN A 55 11.95 2.43 -3.75
C GLN A 55 12.63 3.51 -2.91
N VAL A 56 13.83 3.25 -2.39
CA VAL A 56 14.62 4.24 -1.66
C VAL A 56 15.04 5.39 -2.59
N ALA A 57 15.48 5.10 -3.79
CA ALA A 57 15.79 6.11 -4.80
C ALA A 57 14.57 6.95 -5.19
N ALA A 58 13.37 6.37 -5.15
CA ALA A 58 12.10 7.06 -5.40
C ALA A 58 11.53 7.80 -4.18
N GLY A 59 12.24 7.84 -3.03
CA GLY A 59 11.88 8.62 -1.86
C GLY A 59 11.11 7.86 -0.78
N ALA A 60 11.11 6.53 -0.77
CA ALA A 60 10.59 5.76 0.36
C ALA A 60 11.38 6.07 1.64
N ASN A 61 10.66 6.33 2.73
CA ASN A 61 11.23 6.56 4.04
C ASN A 61 11.36 5.28 4.86
N ILE A 62 10.49 4.30 4.60
CA ILE A 62 10.41 2.99 5.22
C ILE A 62 10.14 1.98 4.09
N LEU A 63 10.66 0.76 4.19
CA LEU A 63 10.36 -0.32 3.24
C LEU A 63 9.48 -1.38 3.93
N ASP A 64 8.30 -1.60 3.40
CA ASP A 64 7.42 -2.70 3.80
C ASP A 64 7.92 -4.01 3.20
N VAL A 65 8.17 -5.01 4.05
CA VAL A 65 8.66 -6.33 3.68
C VAL A 65 7.65 -7.38 4.09
N ASN A 66 7.06 -8.02 3.10
CA ASN A 66 6.06 -9.08 3.26
C ASN A 66 6.53 -10.35 2.57
N SER A 67 6.48 -11.48 3.27
CA SER A 67 6.89 -12.80 2.78
C SER A 67 5.73 -13.75 2.48
N GLY A 68 4.50 -13.24 2.51
CA GLY A 68 3.28 -14.03 2.32
C GLY A 68 3.04 -14.46 0.87
N ALA A 69 2.12 -15.44 0.70
CA ALA A 69 1.63 -15.92 -0.59
C ALA A 69 2.70 -16.49 -1.54
N VAL A 70 3.79 -17.06 -1.01
CA VAL A 70 4.77 -17.81 -1.80
C VAL A 70 4.28 -19.26 -1.92
N PHE A 71 3.41 -19.50 -2.90
CA PHE A 71 2.90 -20.82 -3.23
C PHE A 71 3.13 -21.15 -4.69
N SER A 72 3.94 -22.17 -4.96
CA SER A 72 3.93 -22.84 -6.26
C SER A 72 3.24 -24.21 -6.17
N ASN A 73 2.90 -24.75 -7.34
CA ASN A 73 2.44 -26.14 -7.45
C ASN A 73 3.48 -27.14 -6.94
N LYS A 74 4.77 -26.78 -6.97
CA LYS A 74 5.85 -27.63 -6.44
C LYS A 74 5.92 -27.61 -4.91
N MET A 75 5.61 -26.48 -4.29
CA MET A 75 5.50 -26.37 -2.83
C MET A 75 4.25 -27.08 -2.31
N ALA A 76 3.17 -27.15 -3.10
CA ALA A 76 1.97 -27.90 -2.76
C ALA A 76 2.19 -29.42 -2.65
N GLU A 77 3.25 -29.96 -3.27
CA GLU A 77 3.63 -31.36 -3.19
C GLU A 77 4.45 -31.70 -1.93
N ASP A 78 5.07 -30.71 -1.28
CA ASP A 78 5.78 -30.87 -0.02
C ASP A 78 4.92 -30.33 1.14
N PRO A 79 4.44 -31.20 2.06
CA PRO A 79 3.58 -30.80 3.18
C PRO A 79 4.16 -29.68 4.05
N ARG A 80 5.49 -29.49 4.05
CA ARG A 80 6.16 -28.42 4.80
C ARG A 80 5.84 -27.03 4.25
N TYR A 81 5.49 -26.94 2.97
CA TYR A 81 5.19 -25.69 2.28
C TYR A 81 3.68 -25.47 2.03
N ALA A 82 2.86 -26.46 2.39
CA ALA A 82 1.39 -26.35 2.31
C ALA A 82 0.81 -25.40 3.37
N ASP A 83 1.62 -24.99 4.36
CA ASP A 83 1.21 -24.13 5.47
C ASP A 83 2.01 -22.82 5.46
N ASN A 84 1.31 -21.69 5.31
CA ASN A 84 1.90 -20.33 5.44
C ASN A 84 2.60 -20.15 6.78
N ASN A 85 2.09 -20.77 7.84
CA ASN A 85 2.71 -20.70 9.16
C ASN A 85 4.12 -21.32 9.19
N PHE A 86 4.51 -22.04 8.15
CA PHE A 86 5.86 -22.60 8.03
C PHE A 86 6.75 -21.79 7.09
N VAL A 87 6.22 -21.37 5.93
CA VAL A 87 7.03 -20.70 4.87
C VAL A 87 7.38 -19.26 5.24
N GLU A 88 6.40 -18.47 5.66
CA GLU A 88 6.61 -17.06 6.00
C GLU A 88 7.65 -16.86 7.10
N PRO A 89 7.62 -17.61 8.24
CA PRO A 89 8.63 -17.48 9.28
C PRO A 89 10.05 -17.80 8.84
N MET A 90 10.23 -18.59 7.77
CA MET A 90 11.56 -18.89 7.21
C MET A 90 12.04 -17.81 6.25
N LEU A 91 11.14 -17.29 5.40
CA LEU A 91 11.50 -16.32 4.37
C LEU A 91 11.71 -14.91 4.93
N MET A 92 10.90 -14.49 5.89
CA MET A 92 10.94 -13.13 6.43
C MET A 92 12.34 -12.71 6.90
N PRO A 93 13.06 -13.50 7.73
CA PRO A 93 14.41 -13.14 8.14
C PRO A 93 15.39 -12.99 6.98
N GLU A 94 15.29 -13.86 5.98
CA GLU A 94 16.20 -13.82 4.83
C GLU A 94 15.91 -12.57 3.96
N MET A 95 14.64 -12.26 3.70
CA MET A 95 14.27 -11.06 2.95
C MET A 95 14.75 -9.79 3.67
N ILE A 96 14.57 -9.69 4.98
CA ILE A 96 15.05 -8.56 5.78
C ILE A 96 16.57 -8.40 5.66
N LYS A 97 17.34 -9.48 5.82
CA LYS A 97 18.79 -9.45 5.66
C LYS A 97 19.21 -8.97 4.27
N ARG A 98 18.53 -9.43 3.20
CA ARG A 98 18.80 -8.99 1.83
C ARG A 98 18.52 -7.50 1.64
N VAL A 99 17.39 -7.01 2.17
CA VAL A 99 17.08 -5.58 2.13
C VAL A 99 18.12 -4.77 2.88
N GLN A 100 18.48 -5.17 4.10
CA GLN A 100 19.46 -4.46 4.92
C GLN A 100 20.91 -4.54 4.38
N ALA A 101 21.21 -5.52 3.51
CA ALA A 101 22.52 -5.61 2.85
C ALA A 101 22.67 -4.56 1.73
N VAL A 102 21.58 -4.11 1.10
CA VAL A 102 21.62 -3.19 -0.06
C VAL A 102 21.15 -1.78 0.25
N THR A 103 20.50 -1.57 1.41
CA THR A 103 20.05 -0.24 1.85
C THR A 103 20.01 -0.16 3.37
N ASP A 104 20.20 1.04 3.92
CA ASP A 104 20.01 1.35 5.33
C ASP A 104 18.67 2.02 5.62
N CYS A 105 17.67 1.83 4.75
CA CYS A 105 16.31 2.32 4.97
C CYS A 105 15.64 1.54 6.11
N PRO A 106 14.93 2.21 7.05
CA PRO A 106 14.12 1.54 8.05
C PRO A 106 13.10 0.57 7.44
N ILE A 107 12.73 -0.48 8.17
CA ILE A 107 11.86 -1.56 7.68
C ILE A 107 10.53 -1.55 8.42
N CYS A 108 9.45 -1.84 7.68
CA CYS A 108 8.16 -2.30 8.17
C CYS A 108 8.07 -3.81 7.91
N ILE A 109 7.83 -4.59 8.97
CA ILE A 109 7.71 -6.06 8.89
C ILE A 109 6.24 -6.40 8.81
N ASP A 110 5.80 -6.89 7.63
CA ASP A 110 4.39 -7.13 7.33
C ASP A 110 4.08 -8.63 7.21
N SER A 111 3.29 -9.14 8.15
CA SER A 111 2.72 -10.49 8.09
C SER A 111 1.50 -10.64 9.01
N SER A 112 0.59 -11.51 8.64
CA SER A 112 -0.48 -12.00 9.52
C SER A 112 -0.07 -13.22 10.36
N VAL A 113 1.14 -13.77 10.14
CA VAL A 113 1.66 -14.96 10.82
C VAL A 113 2.57 -14.53 11.98
N PRO A 114 2.19 -14.80 13.25
CA PRO A 114 2.97 -14.35 14.42
C PRO A 114 4.43 -14.83 14.39
N GLY A 115 4.69 -16.06 13.96
CA GLY A 115 6.05 -16.59 13.83
C GLY A 115 6.89 -15.85 12.79
N ALA A 116 6.29 -15.34 11.71
CA ALA A 116 6.99 -14.51 10.73
C ALA A 116 7.33 -13.13 11.29
N LEU A 117 6.42 -12.51 12.04
CA LEU A 117 6.66 -11.26 12.74
C LEU A 117 7.80 -11.40 13.75
N GLU A 118 7.76 -12.43 14.60
CA GLU A 118 8.80 -12.66 15.64
C GLU A 118 10.17 -12.93 14.99
N ASN A 119 10.25 -13.80 13.99
CA ASN A 119 11.50 -14.10 13.30
C ASN A 119 12.03 -12.88 12.53
N GLY A 120 11.14 -12.10 11.94
CA GLY A 120 11.48 -10.84 11.27
C GLY A 120 12.05 -9.81 12.26
N LEU A 121 11.40 -9.62 13.41
CA LEU A 121 11.88 -8.74 14.49
C LEU A 121 13.24 -9.17 15.00
N ALA A 122 13.46 -10.48 15.19
CA ALA A 122 14.73 -11.02 15.66
C ALA A 122 15.87 -10.84 14.63
N ALA A 123 15.57 -10.79 13.33
CA ALA A 123 16.55 -10.64 12.28
C ALA A 123 16.84 -9.18 11.90
N CYS A 124 15.93 -8.26 12.20
CA CYS A 124 16.03 -6.87 11.81
C CYS A 124 17.00 -6.09 12.71
N GLU A 125 17.96 -5.40 12.11
CA GLU A 125 18.80 -4.43 12.80
C GLU A 125 18.07 -3.07 12.85
N GLY A 126 17.97 -2.48 14.04
CA GLY A 126 17.28 -1.21 14.26
C GLY A 126 15.95 -1.38 15.01
N ARG A 127 15.05 -0.42 14.82
CA ARG A 127 13.72 -0.37 15.43
C ARG A 127 12.65 -0.37 14.32
N PRO A 128 12.27 -1.55 13.80
CA PRO A 128 11.30 -1.65 12.70
C PRO A 128 9.88 -1.29 13.13
N LEU A 129 9.01 -1.01 12.15
CA LEU A 129 7.56 -0.93 12.33
C LEU A 129 6.97 -2.33 12.18
N LEU A 130 6.22 -2.82 13.19
CA LEU A 130 5.50 -4.10 13.07
C LEU A 130 4.15 -3.86 12.37
N ASN A 131 3.83 -4.66 11.37
CA ASN A 131 2.58 -4.61 10.61
C ASN A 131 1.98 -6.05 10.54
N SER A 132 0.92 -6.37 11.29
CA SER A 132 0.08 -5.53 12.10
C SER A 132 -0.58 -6.31 13.27
N VAL A 133 -1.33 -5.57 14.10
CA VAL A 133 -2.33 -6.11 15.00
C VAL A 133 -3.72 -5.63 14.59
N THR A 134 -4.76 -6.39 14.94
CA THR A 134 -6.17 -6.03 14.76
C THR A 134 -6.87 -5.92 16.12
N GLY A 135 -8.12 -5.48 16.16
CA GLY A 135 -8.92 -5.39 17.38
C GLY A 135 -9.42 -6.73 17.95
N GLU A 136 -9.11 -7.85 17.29
CA GLU A 136 -9.36 -9.19 17.78
C GLU A 136 -8.50 -9.50 19.02
N GLU A 137 -9.11 -9.94 20.13
CA GLU A 137 -8.35 -10.18 21.37
C GLU A 137 -7.21 -11.16 21.19
N GLU A 138 -7.43 -12.25 20.45
CA GLU A 138 -6.37 -13.23 20.15
C GLU A 138 -5.18 -12.60 19.46
N ARG A 139 -5.43 -11.69 18.50
CA ARG A 139 -4.39 -10.98 17.76
C ARG A 139 -3.64 -9.97 18.63
N LEU A 140 -4.34 -9.30 19.55
CA LEU A 140 -3.73 -8.39 20.50
C LEU A 140 -2.86 -9.14 21.52
N GLU A 141 -3.33 -10.28 22.02
CA GLU A 141 -2.57 -11.13 22.96
C GLU A 141 -1.33 -11.77 22.35
N LEU A 142 -1.31 -12.00 21.04
CA LEU A 142 -0.14 -12.49 20.31
C LEU A 142 0.82 -11.35 19.90
N GLY A 143 0.29 -10.23 19.42
CA GLY A 143 1.09 -9.15 18.82
C GLY A 143 1.66 -8.17 19.83
N LEU A 144 0.87 -7.69 20.82
CA LEU A 144 1.32 -6.67 21.76
C LEU A 144 2.51 -7.13 22.64
N PRO A 145 2.62 -8.40 23.09
CA PRO A 145 3.83 -8.89 23.75
C PRO A 145 5.08 -8.80 22.86
N LEU A 146 4.97 -9.04 21.54
CA LEU A 146 6.10 -8.87 20.62
C LEU A 146 6.51 -7.40 20.50
N VAL A 147 5.52 -6.50 20.32
CA VAL A 147 5.74 -5.04 20.32
C VAL A 147 6.50 -4.61 21.58
N LYS A 148 6.06 -5.07 22.76
CA LYS A 148 6.71 -4.76 24.04
C LYS A 148 8.10 -5.37 24.15
N LYS A 149 8.24 -6.64 23.79
CA LYS A 149 9.51 -7.39 23.87
C LYS A 149 10.61 -6.73 23.04
N TYR A 150 10.28 -6.31 21.83
CA TYR A 150 11.22 -5.71 20.88
C TYR A 150 11.26 -4.18 20.96
N ASN A 151 10.39 -3.56 21.76
CA ASN A 151 10.27 -2.10 21.90
C ASN A 151 10.12 -1.38 20.58
N VAL A 152 9.18 -1.82 19.74
CA VAL A 152 8.95 -1.33 18.38
C VAL A 152 7.57 -0.68 18.25
N PRO A 153 7.35 0.25 17.29
CA PRO A 153 6.02 0.72 16.95
C PRO A 153 5.23 -0.35 16.18
N VAL A 154 3.90 -0.21 16.19
CA VAL A 154 3.00 -1.17 15.55
C VAL A 154 1.89 -0.49 14.75
N VAL A 155 1.56 -1.07 13.59
CA VAL A 155 0.35 -0.75 12.84
C VAL A 155 -0.84 -1.44 13.48
N ALA A 156 -1.89 -0.66 13.77
CA ALA A 156 -3.15 -1.12 14.37
C ALA A 156 -4.28 -1.00 13.36
N ILE A 157 -4.73 -2.10 12.77
CA ILE A 157 -5.81 -2.09 11.79
C ILE A 157 -7.16 -2.00 12.51
N SER A 158 -8.02 -1.05 12.10
CA SER A 158 -9.29 -0.72 12.74
C SER A 158 -10.44 -1.69 12.38
N ASN A 159 -10.20 -3.00 12.49
CA ASN A 159 -11.19 -4.09 12.39
C ASN A 159 -11.04 -5.06 13.56
N ASP A 160 -12.08 -5.83 13.85
CA ASP A 160 -12.11 -6.84 14.92
C ASP A 160 -12.90 -8.10 14.52
N ASP A 161 -13.26 -8.93 15.51
CA ASP A 161 -14.03 -10.17 15.33
C ASP A 161 -15.38 -9.97 14.61
N THR A 162 -15.92 -8.76 14.60
CA THR A 162 -17.16 -8.44 13.87
C THR A 162 -16.92 -8.18 12.38
N GLY A 163 -15.65 -8.14 11.96
CA GLY A 163 -15.21 -7.90 10.60
C GLY A 163 -14.94 -6.43 10.29
N ILE A 164 -15.10 -6.05 9.02
CA ILE A 164 -14.84 -4.70 8.53
C ILE A 164 -16.15 -3.92 8.52
N SER A 165 -16.31 -3.01 9.48
CA SER A 165 -17.48 -2.12 9.53
C SER A 165 -17.40 -1.01 8.48
N GLU A 166 -18.54 -0.66 7.87
CA GLU A 166 -18.66 0.54 7.02
C GLU A 166 -18.84 1.82 7.84
N ASP A 167 -19.14 1.70 9.13
CA ASP A 167 -19.35 2.83 10.04
C ASP A 167 -18.01 3.32 10.61
N PRO A 168 -17.64 4.60 10.38
CA PRO A 168 -16.43 5.19 10.96
C PRO A 168 -16.43 5.22 12.49
N ASP A 169 -17.62 5.28 13.14
CA ASP A 169 -17.73 5.29 14.60
C ASP A 169 -17.34 3.92 15.18
N VAL A 170 -17.75 2.84 14.53
CA VAL A 170 -17.35 1.48 14.91
C VAL A 170 -15.84 1.29 14.74
N ARG A 171 -15.29 1.69 13.59
CA ARG A 171 -13.82 1.61 13.35
C ARG A 171 -13.03 2.45 14.34
N PHE A 172 -13.55 3.63 14.70
CA PHE A 172 -12.91 4.47 15.71
C PHE A 172 -12.91 3.79 17.09
N ALA A 173 -14.02 3.15 17.48
CA ALA A 173 -14.12 2.41 18.72
C ALA A 173 -13.12 1.24 18.76
N VAL A 174 -12.94 0.52 17.66
CA VAL A 174 -11.92 -0.54 17.55
C VAL A 174 -10.51 0.04 17.68
N ALA A 175 -10.18 1.12 16.98
CA ALA A 175 -8.88 1.78 17.09
C ALA A 175 -8.60 2.23 18.54
N LYS A 176 -9.59 2.82 19.20
CA LYS A 176 -9.50 3.22 20.60
C LYS A 176 -9.25 2.01 21.51
N LYS A 177 -9.99 0.91 21.33
CA LYS A 177 -9.76 -0.35 22.05
C LYS A 177 -8.31 -0.83 21.90
N ILE A 178 -7.76 -0.84 20.68
CA ILE A 178 -6.37 -1.26 20.46
C ILE A 178 -5.40 -0.37 21.22
N VAL A 179 -5.59 0.96 21.19
CA VAL A 179 -4.73 1.92 21.91
C VAL A 179 -4.80 1.69 23.42
N GLU A 180 -6.00 1.46 23.99
CA GLU A 180 -6.21 1.16 25.40
C GLU A 180 -5.56 -0.17 25.78
N ARG A 181 -5.76 -1.22 24.98
CA ARG A 181 -5.10 -2.52 25.22
C ARG A 181 -3.58 -2.43 25.13
N ALA A 182 -3.04 -1.65 24.19
CA ALA A 182 -1.60 -1.40 24.11
C ALA A 182 -1.06 -0.72 25.38
N ALA A 183 -1.82 0.23 25.95
CA ALA A 183 -1.45 0.88 27.21
C ALA A 183 -1.39 -0.11 28.38
N ASP A 184 -2.24 -1.14 28.44
CA ASP A 184 -2.18 -2.22 29.45
C ASP A 184 -0.85 -2.98 29.40
N PHE A 185 -0.25 -3.12 28.21
CA PHE A 185 1.09 -3.69 28.02
C PHE A 185 2.22 -2.66 28.25
N GLY A 186 1.87 -1.41 28.59
CA GLY A 186 2.84 -0.31 28.75
C GLY A 186 3.46 0.13 27.41
N ILE A 187 2.72 0.02 26.30
CA ILE A 187 3.07 0.51 24.97
C ILE A 187 2.46 1.91 24.84
N PRO A 188 3.25 2.96 24.61
CA PRO A 188 2.74 4.31 24.55
C PRO A 188 1.98 4.57 23.22
N ALA A 189 0.98 5.45 23.27
CA ALA A 189 0.14 5.78 22.10
C ALA A 189 0.94 6.32 20.89
N TYR A 190 2.10 6.94 21.12
CA TYR A 190 2.96 7.39 20.02
C TYR A 190 3.65 6.24 19.26
N ASP A 191 3.61 5.02 19.76
CA ASP A 191 4.09 3.80 19.08
C ASP A 191 2.97 3.06 18.36
N ILE A 192 1.74 3.58 18.41
CA ILE A 192 0.59 3.03 17.66
C ILE A 192 0.35 3.87 16.42
N VAL A 193 0.41 3.24 15.25
CA VAL A 193 0.07 3.83 13.96
C VAL A 193 -1.21 3.17 13.46
N VAL A 194 -2.33 3.91 13.47
CA VAL A 194 -3.63 3.31 13.14
C VAL A 194 -3.83 3.25 11.62
N ASP A 195 -4.20 2.08 11.12
CA ASP A 195 -4.71 1.91 9.75
C ASP A 195 -6.25 2.01 9.78
N PRO A 196 -6.83 3.05 9.15
CA PRO A 196 -8.28 3.22 9.04
C PRO A 196 -8.93 2.20 8.09
N LEU A 197 -8.17 1.31 7.49
CA LEU A 197 -8.59 0.27 6.56
C LEU A 197 -9.28 0.83 5.31
N VAL A 198 -8.49 1.20 4.33
CA VAL A 198 -8.96 1.75 3.06
C VAL A 198 -9.60 0.67 2.20
N MET A 199 -10.91 0.76 1.99
CA MET A 199 -11.67 -0.14 1.14
C MET A 199 -11.71 0.35 -0.31
N PRO A 200 -11.86 -0.57 -1.31
CA PRO A 200 -12.03 -0.18 -2.70
C PRO A 200 -13.27 0.69 -2.91
N ILE A 201 -13.10 1.90 -3.46
CA ILE A 201 -14.20 2.83 -3.71
C ILE A 201 -15.22 2.28 -4.73
N GLY A 202 -14.77 1.40 -5.63
CA GLY A 202 -15.64 0.72 -6.58
C GLY A 202 -16.59 -0.31 -5.94
N ALA A 203 -16.22 -0.85 -4.78
CA ALA A 203 -17.05 -1.78 -4.01
C ALA A 203 -17.89 -1.05 -2.94
N MET A 204 -17.37 0.03 -2.37
CA MET A 204 -17.97 0.80 -1.30
C MET A 204 -17.93 2.29 -1.65
N ALA A 205 -19.02 2.85 -2.15
CA ALA A 205 -19.09 4.22 -2.66
C ALA A 205 -18.68 5.30 -1.64
N THR A 206 -18.85 5.03 -0.35
CA THR A 206 -18.51 5.94 0.76
C THR A 206 -17.10 5.77 1.30
N ALA A 207 -16.30 4.82 0.77
CA ALA A 207 -15.00 4.44 1.33
C ALA A 207 -14.04 5.63 1.52
N GLY A 208 -13.96 6.54 0.56
CA GLY A 208 -13.13 7.73 0.67
C GLY A 208 -13.56 8.63 1.83
N HIS A 209 -14.85 8.94 1.91
CA HIS A 209 -15.42 9.80 2.95
C HIS A 209 -15.25 9.21 4.35
N GLN A 210 -15.46 7.89 4.48
CA GLN A 210 -15.27 7.17 5.75
C GLN A 210 -13.83 7.28 6.25
N VAL A 211 -12.86 7.06 5.36
CA VAL A 211 -11.43 7.16 5.70
C VAL A 211 -11.07 8.58 6.15
N PHE A 212 -11.50 9.61 5.42
CA PHE A 212 -11.19 11.00 5.80
C PHE A 212 -11.82 11.39 7.14
N THR A 213 -13.04 10.94 7.42
CA THR A 213 -13.70 11.17 8.70
C THR A 213 -12.97 10.46 9.83
N LEU A 214 -12.63 9.19 9.65
CA LEU A 214 -11.92 8.41 10.66
C LEU A 214 -10.51 8.96 10.94
N VAL A 215 -9.74 9.28 9.90
CA VAL A 215 -8.39 9.86 10.05
C VAL A 215 -8.41 11.16 10.85
N ARG A 216 -9.39 12.04 10.57
CA ARG A 216 -9.55 13.29 11.34
C ARG A 216 -9.80 13.01 12.81
N ARG A 217 -10.71 12.10 13.13
CA ARG A 217 -11.04 11.72 14.50
C ARG A 217 -9.87 11.07 15.22
N LEU A 218 -9.14 10.16 14.57
CA LEU A 218 -7.93 9.53 15.11
C LEU A 218 -6.88 10.58 15.51
N ARG A 219 -6.71 11.60 14.68
CA ARG A 219 -5.82 12.72 14.96
C ARG A 219 -6.32 13.59 16.13
N GLU A 220 -7.59 14.01 16.07
CA GLU A 220 -8.14 15.02 16.99
C GLU A 220 -8.50 14.45 18.36
N GLU A 221 -9.02 13.21 18.42
CA GLU A 221 -9.53 12.60 19.65
C GLU A 221 -8.52 11.66 20.32
N LEU A 222 -7.72 10.90 19.55
CA LEU A 222 -6.71 9.98 20.09
C LEU A 222 -5.28 10.50 19.97
N GLY A 223 -5.01 11.44 19.07
CA GLY A 223 -3.68 12.01 18.84
C GLY A 223 -2.67 10.97 18.33
N VAL A 224 -3.12 9.90 17.66
CA VAL A 224 -2.29 8.83 17.11
C VAL A 224 -1.94 9.08 15.65
N ASN A 225 -0.78 8.60 15.22
CA ASN A 225 -0.39 8.60 13.81
C ASN A 225 -1.21 7.58 13.00
N THR A 226 -1.25 7.77 11.69
CA THR A 226 -2.05 6.94 10.79
C THR A 226 -1.24 6.51 9.57
N THR A 227 -1.56 5.32 9.06
CA THR A 227 -1.07 4.78 7.78
C THR A 227 -2.22 4.13 7.03
N CYS A 228 -2.02 3.76 5.77
CA CYS A 228 -2.97 2.91 5.03
C CYS A 228 -2.32 2.31 3.80
N GLY A 229 -2.84 1.20 3.31
CA GLY A 229 -2.58 0.72 1.96
C GLY A 229 -3.26 1.64 0.94
N ALA A 230 -2.57 2.72 0.51
CA ALA A 230 -3.18 3.78 -0.31
C ALA A 230 -3.72 3.29 -1.66
N SER A 231 -3.10 2.25 -2.24
CA SER A 231 -3.51 1.67 -3.52
C SER A 231 -4.83 0.89 -3.45
N ASN A 232 -5.33 0.57 -2.25
CA ASN A 232 -6.58 -0.17 -2.06
C ASN A 232 -7.79 0.62 -2.54
N ILE A 233 -7.80 1.95 -2.35
CA ILE A 233 -8.91 2.82 -2.75
C ILE A 233 -9.34 2.65 -4.20
N SER A 234 -8.40 2.37 -5.09
CA SER A 234 -8.61 2.26 -6.54
C SER A 234 -8.68 0.82 -7.06
N PHE A 235 -8.68 -0.17 -6.16
CA PHE A 235 -8.63 -1.57 -6.57
C PHE A 235 -9.80 -1.94 -7.49
N GLY A 236 -9.51 -2.67 -8.58
CA GLY A 236 -10.51 -3.10 -9.57
C GLY A 236 -10.98 -2.03 -10.56
N LEU A 237 -10.52 -0.78 -10.45
CA LEU A 237 -10.95 0.33 -11.30
C LEU A 237 -9.93 0.66 -12.41
N PRO A 238 -10.38 1.23 -13.53
CA PRO A 238 -9.48 1.74 -14.56
C PRO A 238 -8.77 3.01 -14.08
N ASN A 239 -7.59 3.31 -14.63
CA ASN A 239 -6.77 4.48 -14.30
C ASN A 239 -6.59 4.67 -12.78
N ARG A 240 -6.15 3.62 -12.11
CA ARG A 240 -5.93 3.60 -10.65
C ARG A 240 -5.10 4.79 -10.15
N HIS A 241 -4.11 5.20 -10.94
CA HIS A 241 -3.22 6.31 -10.56
C HIS A 241 -3.96 7.65 -10.44
N GLY A 242 -4.96 7.91 -11.28
CA GLY A 242 -5.79 9.12 -11.17
C GLY A 242 -6.55 9.17 -9.85
N ILE A 243 -7.11 8.05 -9.40
CA ILE A 243 -7.79 7.95 -8.12
C ILE A 243 -6.80 8.09 -6.96
N ASN A 244 -5.67 7.36 -6.99
CA ASN A 244 -4.65 7.43 -5.95
C ASN A 244 -4.08 8.84 -5.80
N ASN A 245 -3.84 9.52 -6.93
CA ASN A 245 -3.35 10.91 -6.97
C ASN A 245 -4.31 11.94 -6.38
N ALA A 246 -5.61 11.67 -6.40
CA ALA A 246 -6.61 12.50 -5.72
C ALA A 246 -6.74 12.09 -4.24
N PHE A 247 -6.79 10.79 -3.96
CA PHE A 247 -6.98 10.26 -2.61
C PHE A 247 -5.90 10.71 -1.64
N LEU A 248 -4.64 10.60 -2.03
CA LEU A 248 -3.51 10.85 -1.13
C LEU A 248 -3.49 12.28 -0.58
N PRO A 249 -3.56 13.36 -1.39
CA PRO A 249 -3.63 14.72 -0.86
C PRO A 249 -4.85 14.98 0.02
N MET A 250 -5.99 14.35 -0.29
CA MET A 250 -7.21 14.47 0.52
C MET A 250 -7.05 13.79 1.88
N ALA A 251 -6.44 12.60 1.92
CA ALA A 251 -6.14 11.89 3.15
C ALA A 251 -5.12 12.66 4.02
N MET A 252 -4.07 13.23 3.40
CA MET A 252 -3.12 14.13 4.08
C MET A 252 -3.83 15.36 4.65
N GLY A 253 -4.74 16.00 3.89
CA GLY A 253 -5.56 17.10 4.35
C GLY A 253 -6.50 16.73 5.51
N ALA A 254 -6.92 15.48 5.61
CA ALA A 254 -7.68 14.95 6.75
C ALA A 254 -6.78 14.67 7.97
N GLY A 255 -5.45 14.59 7.80
CA GLY A 255 -4.50 14.38 8.89
C GLY A 255 -3.72 13.07 8.83
N MET A 256 -3.76 12.32 7.72
CA MET A 256 -2.95 11.12 7.53
C MET A 256 -1.47 11.46 7.53
N THR A 257 -0.67 10.67 8.25
CA THR A 257 0.76 10.95 8.48
C THR A 257 1.70 10.04 7.68
N SER A 258 1.21 8.89 7.21
CA SER A 258 1.97 7.97 6.37
C SER A 258 1.06 7.14 5.46
N ALA A 259 1.63 6.47 4.46
CA ALA A 259 0.91 5.49 3.66
C ALA A 259 1.87 4.43 3.10
N ILE A 260 1.36 3.20 3.02
CA ILE A 260 1.98 2.09 2.31
C ILE A 260 1.57 2.22 0.84
N MET A 261 2.55 2.48 -0.02
CA MET A 261 2.31 2.81 -1.43
C MET A 261 3.52 2.51 -2.31
N ASN A 262 3.31 2.44 -3.61
CA ASN A 262 4.42 2.31 -4.56
C ASN A 262 4.99 3.70 -4.91
N PRO A 263 6.18 4.07 -4.45
CA PRO A 263 6.81 5.34 -4.81
C PRO A 263 7.46 5.32 -6.20
N VAL A 264 7.74 4.13 -6.74
CA VAL A 264 8.46 3.98 -8.00
C VAL A 264 7.58 4.39 -9.18
N ALA A 265 8.08 5.28 -10.03
CA ALA A 265 7.41 5.67 -11.25
C ALA A 265 7.17 4.44 -12.17
N LEU A 266 6.00 4.42 -12.81
CA LEU A 266 5.70 3.36 -13.77
C LEU A 266 6.54 3.52 -15.05
N PRO A 267 6.95 2.42 -15.68
CA PRO A 267 7.58 2.47 -16.99
C PRO A 267 6.69 3.24 -17.98
N VAL A 268 7.26 4.22 -18.65
CA VAL A 268 6.57 5.01 -19.67
C VAL A 268 6.92 4.41 -21.04
N SER A 269 5.90 4.07 -21.84
CA SER A 269 6.17 3.53 -23.16
C SER A 269 6.80 4.59 -24.09
N PRO A 270 7.69 4.21 -25.02
CA PRO A 270 8.27 5.13 -25.99
C PRO A 270 7.23 5.96 -26.76
N ALA A 271 6.07 5.37 -27.04
CA ALA A 271 4.96 6.08 -27.67
C ALA A 271 4.43 7.25 -26.84
N LYS A 272 4.31 7.08 -25.53
CA LYS A 272 3.90 8.17 -24.62
C LYS A 272 4.97 9.26 -24.49
N VAL A 273 6.24 8.89 -24.54
CA VAL A 273 7.34 9.85 -24.55
C VAL A 273 7.31 10.68 -25.83
N ALA A 274 7.12 10.03 -26.98
CA ALA A 274 6.99 10.71 -28.28
C ALA A 274 5.76 11.64 -28.31
N GLU A 275 4.62 11.19 -27.77
CA GLU A 275 3.41 12.03 -27.63
C GLU A 275 3.70 13.28 -26.81
N LYS A 276 4.40 13.13 -25.67
CA LYS A 276 4.77 14.27 -24.82
C LYS A 276 5.73 15.24 -25.52
N ARG A 277 6.73 14.75 -26.26
CA ARG A 277 7.61 15.59 -27.08
C ARG A 277 6.83 16.39 -28.12
N ALA A 278 5.88 15.75 -28.81
CA ALA A 278 5.02 16.42 -29.79
C ALA A 278 4.12 17.48 -29.15
N GLU A 279 3.53 17.19 -27.98
CA GLU A 279 2.75 18.17 -27.19
C GLU A 279 3.60 19.42 -26.83
N LEU A 280 4.81 19.21 -26.34
CA LEU A 280 5.70 20.30 -25.96
C LEU A 280 6.13 21.14 -27.16
N ALA A 281 6.43 20.48 -28.28
CA ALA A 281 6.74 21.17 -29.53
C ALA A 281 5.55 22.01 -30.06
N ALA A 282 4.33 21.48 -29.96
CA ALA A 282 3.13 22.23 -30.33
C ALA A 282 2.86 23.45 -29.45
N LEU A 283 3.34 23.42 -28.19
CA LEU A 283 3.31 24.56 -27.29
C LEU A 283 4.48 25.55 -27.50
N GLY A 284 5.35 25.30 -28.48
CA GLY A 284 6.53 26.12 -28.78
C GLY A 284 7.66 25.98 -27.73
N LEU A 285 7.61 24.94 -26.89
CA LEU A 285 8.65 24.67 -25.89
C LEU A 285 9.79 23.88 -26.53
N VAL A 286 10.97 24.49 -26.58
CA VAL A 286 12.20 23.83 -27.08
C VAL A 286 12.88 23.13 -25.91
N LEU A 287 13.02 21.81 -26.04
CA LEU A 287 13.76 21.02 -25.08
C LEU A 287 15.28 21.11 -25.38
N PRO A 288 16.16 21.00 -24.36
CA PRO A 288 17.60 20.86 -24.59
C PRO A 288 17.90 19.70 -25.51
N GLU A 289 18.90 19.88 -26.41
CA GLU A 289 19.29 18.87 -27.41
C GLU A 289 19.79 17.56 -26.77
N ASP A 290 20.38 17.63 -25.59
CA ASP A 290 20.90 16.52 -24.79
C ASP A 290 19.86 15.89 -23.86
N MET A 291 18.61 16.35 -23.88
CA MET A 291 17.55 15.77 -23.05
C MET A 291 17.09 14.44 -23.65
N ASP A 292 17.53 13.35 -23.03
CA ASP A 292 17.06 12.00 -23.34
C ASP A 292 15.62 11.74 -22.85
N ASP A 293 15.08 10.57 -23.17
CA ASP A 293 13.72 10.20 -22.80
C ASP A 293 13.56 9.98 -21.31
N GLU A 294 14.61 9.55 -20.61
CA GLU A 294 14.61 9.34 -19.16
C GLU A 294 14.54 10.69 -18.42
N ALA A 295 15.35 11.65 -18.83
CA ALA A 295 15.32 13.01 -18.29
C ALA A 295 13.96 13.68 -18.53
N LEU A 296 13.36 13.48 -19.71
CA LEU A 296 12.01 13.97 -20.01
C LEU A 296 10.97 13.35 -19.09
N VAL A 297 11.01 12.02 -18.90
CA VAL A 297 10.11 11.28 -18.01
C VAL A 297 10.21 11.81 -16.59
N GLN A 298 11.42 12.04 -16.09
CA GLN A 298 11.66 12.59 -14.75
C GLN A 298 11.16 14.03 -14.63
N LEU A 299 11.54 14.90 -15.56
CA LEU A 299 11.20 16.33 -15.52
C LEU A 299 9.68 16.58 -15.50
N PHE A 300 8.93 15.82 -16.29
CA PHE A 300 7.48 15.96 -16.35
C PHE A 300 6.72 14.98 -15.46
N GLY A 301 7.40 14.24 -14.59
CA GLY A 301 6.79 13.27 -13.67
C GLY A 301 5.96 12.21 -14.40
N MET A 302 6.32 11.88 -15.64
CA MET A 302 5.59 10.88 -16.42
C MET A 302 5.71 9.51 -15.74
N GLY A 303 4.59 8.78 -15.68
CA GLY A 303 4.55 7.51 -14.95
C GLY A 303 4.52 7.64 -13.41
N SER A 304 4.71 8.85 -12.85
CA SER A 304 4.64 9.08 -11.41
C SER A 304 3.27 8.69 -10.86
N THR A 305 3.28 8.15 -9.65
CA THR A 305 2.06 7.88 -8.86
C THR A 305 1.60 9.10 -8.07
N LEU A 306 2.41 10.17 -8.05
CA LEU A 306 2.11 11.43 -7.38
C LEU A 306 1.24 12.36 -8.25
N PRO A 307 0.48 13.30 -7.65
CA PRO A 307 -0.32 14.29 -8.38
C PRO A 307 0.50 15.07 -9.40
N ARG A 308 -0.06 15.32 -10.58
CA ARG A 308 0.63 16.00 -11.69
C ARG A 308 -0.14 17.23 -12.15
N PRO A 309 0.57 18.31 -12.55
CA PRO A 309 -0.03 19.43 -13.28
C PRO A 309 -0.71 18.95 -14.59
N GLY A 310 -1.79 19.61 -15.00
CA GLY A 310 -2.52 19.30 -16.24
C GLY A 310 -3.49 18.12 -16.16
N LYS A 311 -3.74 17.60 -14.95
CA LYS A 311 -4.69 16.53 -14.69
C LYS A 311 -5.86 16.96 -13.79
N GLU A 312 -6.18 18.27 -13.80
CA GLU A 312 -7.16 18.87 -12.91
C GLU A 312 -8.56 18.24 -13.09
N MET A 313 -8.99 18.01 -14.33
CA MET A 313 -10.29 17.37 -14.60
C MET A 313 -10.34 15.91 -14.15
N GLU A 314 -9.23 15.20 -14.27
CA GLU A 314 -9.10 13.83 -13.74
C GLU A 314 -9.16 13.84 -12.22
N ALA A 315 -8.44 14.77 -11.57
CA ALA A 315 -8.45 14.94 -10.13
C ALA A 315 -9.84 15.32 -9.60
N ILE A 316 -10.56 16.23 -10.28
CA ILE A 316 -11.93 16.62 -9.90
C ILE A 316 -12.89 15.43 -9.99
N ARG A 317 -12.82 14.62 -11.06
CA ARG A 317 -13.66 13.41 -11.19
C ARG A 317 -13.32 12.36 -10.15
N ALA A 318 -12.05 12.12 -9.88
CA ALA A 318 -11.61 11.23 -8.81
C ALA A 318 -12.09 11.74 -7.44
N ALA A 319 -11.96 13.05 -7.16
CA ALA A 319 -12.45 13.64 -5.92
C ALA A 319 -13.97 13.48 -5.76
N ASN A 320 -14.74 13.71 -6.82
CA ASN A 320 -16.20 13.50 -6.78
C ASN A 320 -16.55 12.04 -6.47
N PHE A 321 -15.81 11.09 -7.02
CA PHE A 321 -15.99 9.68 -6.72
C PHE A 321 -15.65 9.37 -5.24
N LEU A 322 -14.54 9.89 -4.74
CA LEU A 322 -14.10 9.71 -3.35
C LEU A 322 -15.04 10.34 -2.32
N PHE A 323 -15.80 11.38 -2.69
CA PHE A 323 -16.81 12.04 -1.86
C PHE A 323 -18.25 11.60 -2.13
N ASP A 324 -18.44 10.43 -2.74
CA ASP A 324 -19.77 9.86 -3.07
C ASP A 324 -20.67 10.79 -3.91
N ARG A 325 -20.06 11.65 -4.74
CA ARG A 325 -20.77 12.50 -5.72
C ARG A 325 -20.89 11.85 -7.09
N ASP A 326 -20.22 10.72 -7.29
CA ASP A 326 -20.30 9.84 -8.47
C ASP A 326 -20.52 8.39 -7.98
N PRO A 327 -21.73 8.06 -7.51
CA PRO A 327 -22.05 6.75 -6.94
C PRO A 327 -21.67 5.62 -7.90
N HIS A 328 -20.95 4.62 -7.38
CA HIS A 328 -20.42 3.49 -8.16
C HIS A 328 -19.44 3.89 -9.30
N GLY A 329 -18.96 5.13 -9.34
CA GLY A 329 -17.95 5.58 -10.28
C GLY A 329 -18.40 5.62 -11.73
N GLY A 330 -19.69 5.87 -11.99
CA GLY A 330 -20.25 5.88 -13.35
C GLY A 330 -19.57 6.87 -14.28
N ASP A 331 -19.34 8.10 -13.81
CA ASP A 331 -18.66 9.15 -14.58
C ASP A 331 -17.15 8.89 -14.67
N TRP A 332 -16.53 8.38 -13.60
CA TRP A 332 -15.12 7.97 -13.60
C TRP A 332 -14.86 6.88 -14.64
N ILE A 333 -15.69 5.83 -14.64
CA ILE A 333 -15.56 4.71 -15.58
C ILE A 333 -15.76 5.18 -17.03
N LYS A 334 -16.77 6.04 -17.30
CA LYS A 334 -17.01 6.60 -18.63
C LYS A 334 -15.81 7.43 -19.10
N PHE A 335 -15.27 8.28 -18.26
CA PHE A 335 -14.13 9.14 -18.55
C PHE A 335 -12.87 8.34 -18.86
N ASN A 336 -12.67 7.20 -18.20
CA ASN A 336 -11.49 6.35 -18.34
C ASN A 336 -11.71 5.12 -19.24
N LYS A 337 -12.87 4.99 -19.92
CA LYS A 337 -13.04 3.94 -20.92
C LYS A 337 -12.10 4.21 -22.10
N VAL A 338 -11.11 3.35 -22.24
CA VAL A 338 -10.32 3.29 -23.47
C VAL A 338 -11.25 2.81 -24.58
N ALA A 339 -11.37 3.59 -25.66
CA ALA A 339 -12.07 3.13 -26.86
C ALA A 339 -11.51 1.75 -27.26
N PRO A 340 -12.36 0.76 -27.63
CA PRO A 340 -11.89 -0.53 -28.11
C PRO A 340 -10.88 -0.28 -29.23
N LYS A 341 -9.70 -0.91 -29.16
CA LYS A 341 -8.75 -0.88 -30.27
C LYS A 341 -9.51 -1.38 -31.50
N ALA A 342 -9.59 -0.56 -32.55
CA ALA A 342 -10.16 -0.96 -33.85
C ALA A 342 -9.47 -2.27 -34.25
N GLY A 343 -10.21 -3.39 -34.30
CA GLY A 343 -9.68 -4.73 -34.63
C GLY A 343 -9.97 -5.85 -33.65
N GLN A 344 -10.62 -5.60 -32.51
CA GLN A 344 -11.10 -6.65 -31.60
C GLN A 344 -12.64 -6.72 -31.53
N GLU A 345 -13.29 -6.58 -32.67
CA GLU A 345 -14.68 -7.05 -32.86
C GLU A 345 -14.65 -8.56 -33.10
N GLY A 346 -15.24 -9.33 -32.19
CA GLY A 346 -15.64 -10.70 -32.52
C GLY A 346 -14.98 -11.82 -31.69
N ARG A 347 -15.20 -11.84 -30.38
CA ARG A 347 -15.48 -13.09 -29.69
C ARG A 347 -16.68 -12.88 -28.77
N GLY A 348 -17.86 -12.93 -29.43
CA GLY A 348 -19.14 -12.95 -28.78
C GLY A 348 -19.23 -14.18 -27.87
N ARG A 349 -19.63 -13.97 -26.65
CA ARG A 349 -20.12 -15.01 -25.75
C ARG A 349 -21.26 -15.75 -26.46
N ALA A 350 -20.97 -16.96 -26.99
CA ALA A 350 -21.99 -17.90 -27.40
C ALA A 350 -22.88 -18.22 -26.18
N GLY A 351 -24.14 -17.87 -26.29
CA GLY A 351 -25.15 -18.08 -25.26
C GLY A 351 -25.27 -19.55 -24.90
N ARG A 352 -25.11 -19.86 -23.63
CA ARG A 352 -25.62 -21.11 -23.02
C ARG A 352 -27.11 -20.95 -22.78
N THR A 353 -27.91 -21.28 -23.77
CA THR A 353 -29.34 -21.57 -23.59
C THR A 353 -29.46 -22.90 -22.84
N GLY A 354 -29.80 -22.83 -21.57
CA GLY A 354 -30.14 -24.01 -20.79
C GLY A 354 -31.49 -24.57 -21.21
N GLY A 355 -31.47 -25.72 -21.89
CA GLY A 355 -32.65 -26.54 -22.12
C GLY A 355 -33.04 -27.29 -20.84
N ARG A 356 -34.12 -26.86 -20.20
CA ARG A 356 -34.86 -27.67 -19.25
C ARG A 356 -35.52 -28.81 -20.04
N ARG A 357 -35.18 -30.06 -19.74
CA ARG A 357 -36.04 -31.21 -19.99
C ARG A 357 -36.42 -31.84 -18.66
N ARG A 358 -37.73 -31.90 -18.46
CA ARG A 358 -38.41 -32.73 -17.46
C ARG A 358 -38.32 -34.19 -17.88
N GLY A 359 -38.19 -35.09 -16.93
CA GLY A 359 -38.28 -36.51 -16.98
C GLY A 359 -37.91 -37.04 -15.61
#